data_b2909ad26c0130c0f2745cecba661c07
#
_entry.id   b2909ad26c0130c0f2745cecba661c07
#
_cell.length_a   1.000
_cell.length_b   1.000
_cell.length_c   1.000
_cell.angle_alpha   90.00
_cell.angle_beta   90.00
_cell.angle_gamma   90.00
#
_symmetry.space_group_name_H-M   'P 1'
#
loop_
_entity.id
_entity.type
_entity.pdbx_description
1 polymer ?
#
loop_
_entity_poly.entity_id
_entity_poly.type
_entity_poly.pdbx_seq_one_letter_code
_entity_poly.pdbx_strand_id
1 'polypeptide(L)' 'MTIEVQRNSKWVNVNPEELTDTELCECLSNIQIDSDEFMSKKEIDEGYAAINEAIRRLDK' A
#
# COMPACT_ATOMS: atom_id res chain seq x y z
N MET A 1 -10.40 5.05 1.07
CA MET A 1 -9.81 3.71 1.11
C MET A 1 -8.62 3.67 2.05
N THR A 2 -8.52 2.64 2.88
CA THR A 2 -7.43 2.52 3.83
C THR A 2 -6.50 1.37 3.45
N ILE A 3 -5.27 1.45 3.93
CA ILE A 3 -4.27 0.41 3.76
C ILE A 3 -3.92 -0.11 5.13
N GLU A 4 -3.82 -1.43 5.25
CA GLU A 4 -3.49 -2.07 6.51
C GLU A 4 -1.98 -2.14 6.66
N VAL A 5 -1.46 -1.60 7.75
CA VAL A 5 -0.03 -1.61 8.05
C VAL A 5 0.18 -2.03 9.50
N GLN A 6 1.37 -2.53 9.77
CA GLN A 6 1.73 -2.94 11.13
C GLN A 6 2.44 -1.79 11.84
N ARG A 7 1.88 -1.39 12.99
CA ARG A 7 2.46 -0.37 13.85
C ARG A 7 2.42 -0.87 15.29
N ASN A 8 3.53 -0.81 15.97
CA ASN A 8 3.63 -1.26 17.38
C ASN A 8 3.12 -2.69 17.55
N SER A 9 3.48 -3.55 16.64
CA SER A 9 3.08 -4.97 16.63
C SER A 9 1.58 -5.19 16.43
N LYS A 10 0.87 -4.18 15.95
CA LYS A 10 -0.57 -4.27 15.68
C LYS A 10 -0.87 -3.87 14.25
N TRP A 11 -1.86 -4.51 13.67
CA TRP A 11 -2.33 -4.13 12.34
C TRP A 11 -3.36 -3.02 12.46
N VAL A 12 -3.10 -1.91 11.78
CA VAL A 12 -3.99 -0.76 11.79
C VAL A 12 -4.29 -0.35 10.35
N ASN A 13 -5.46 0.24 10.17
CA ASN A 13 -5.87 0.78 8.87
C ASN A 13 -5.59 2.28 8.86
N VAL A 14 -4.85 2.73 7.86
CA VAL A 14 -4.52 4.15 7.71
C VAL A 14 -4.84 4.59 6.29
N ASN A 15 -5.09 5.89 6.12
CA ASN A 15 -5.24 6.45 4.79
C ASN A 15 -3.88 6.47 4.08
N PRO A 16 -3.85 6.30 2.75
CA PRO A 16 -2.58 6.31 2.02
C PRO A 16 -1.73 7.55 2.31
N GLU A 17 -2.36 8.71 2.44
CA GLU A 17 -1.66 9.95 2.73
C GLU A 17 -1.02 9.99 4.10
N GLU A 18 -1.44 9.12 5.01
CA GLU A 18 -0.88 9.03 6.35
C GLU A 18 0.28 8.06 6.45
N LEU A 19 0.58 7.33 5.38
CA LEU A 19 1.70 6.42 5.36
C LEU A 19 3.01 7.20 5.41
N THR A 20 3.97 6.71 6.20
CA THR A 20 5.32 7.23 6.11
C THR A 20 5.95 6.78 4.79
N ASP A 21 7.02 7.47 4.38
CA ASP A 21 7.71 7.05 3.16
C ASP A 21 8.20 5.61 3.24
N THR A 22 8.67 5.20 4.42
CA THR A 22 9.12 3.83 4.63
C THR A 22 7.96 2.85 4.48
N GLU A 23 6.82 3.17 5.09
CA GLU A 23 5.63 2.31 4.98
C GLU A 23 5.16 2.21 3.54
N LEU A 24 5.17 3.32 2.82
CA LEU A 24 4.78 3.32 1.42
C LEU A 24 5.72 2.45 0.59
N CYS A 25 7.02 2.57 0.82
CA CYS A 25 8.00 1.74 0.12
C CYS A 25 7.78 0.26 0.40
N GLU A 26 7.48 -0.09 1.64
CA GLU A 26 7.19 -1.48 2.00
C GLU A 26 5.94 -1.99 1.28
N CYS A 27 4.91 -1.17 1.22
CA CYS A 27 3.69 -1.54 0.50
C CYS A 27 3.99 -1.79 -0.98
N LEU A 28 4.77 -0.91 -1.60
CA LEU A 28 5.12 -1.08 -3.01
C LEU A 28 5.97 -2.31 -3.24
N SER A 29 6.88 -2.61 -2.33
CA SER A 29 7.74 -3.79 -2.44
C SER A 29 6.96 -5.09 -2.30
N ASN A 30 5.85 -5.06 -1.57
CA ASN A 30 5.03 -6.24 -1.36
C ASN A 30 4.00 -6.46 -2.45
N ILE A 31 3.90 -5.54 -3.39
CA ILE A 31 3.02 -5.75 -4.55
C ILE A 31 3.68 -6.79 -5.44
N GLN A 32 3.11 -7.98 -5.46
CA GLN A 32 3.59 -9.02 -6.35
C GLN A 32 2.80 -8.96 -7.64
N ILE A 33 3.53 -8.72 -8.70
CA ILE A 33 2.94 -8.64 -10.03
C ILE A 33 3.00 -10.01 -10.70
N ASP A 34 3.26 -11.05 -9.94
CA ASP A 34 3.26 -12.40 -10.47
C ASP A 34 1.84 -12.80 -10.83
N SER A 35 1.62 -12.95 -12.09
CA SER A 35 0.30 -13.15 -12.66
C SER A 35 -0.33 -14.48 -12.31
N ASP A 36 0.41 -15.37 -11.64
CA ASP A 36 -0.10 -16.71 -11.36
C ASP A 36 -0.80 -16.81 -10.01
N GLU A 37 -0.76 -15.76 -9.22
CA GLU A 37 -1.38 -15.76 -7.91
C GLU A 37 -2.68 -14.98 -7.94
N PHE A 38 -3.72 -15.56 -7.38
CA PHE A 38 -4.98 -14.85 -7.25
C PHE A 38 -4.88 -13.84 -6.11
N MET A 39 -4.79 -12.59 -6.48
CA MET A 39 -4.86 -11.53 -5.48
C MET A 39 -6.32 -11.25 -5.17
N SER A 40 -6.63 -11.09 -3.90
CA SER A 40 -7.96 -10.67 -3.50
C SER A 40 -8.21 -9.25 -4.00
N LYS A 41 -9.48 -8.89 -4.14
CA LYS A 41 -9.82 -7.53 -4.55
C LYS A 41 -9.23 -6.50 -3.57
N LYS A 42 -9.23 -6.83 -2.27
CA LYS A 42 -8.67 -5.96 -1.25
C LYS A 42 -7.19 -5.69 -1.51
N GLU A 43 -6.42 -6.73 -1.84
CA GLU A 43 -4.99 -6.58 -2.10
C GLU A 43 -4.74 -5.74 -3.35
N ILE A 44 -5.55 -5.94 -4.38
CA ILE A 44 -5.44 -5.15 -5.60
C ILE A 44 -5.74 -3.69 -5.31
N ASP A 45 -6.80 -3.41 -4.57
CA ASP A 45 -7.20 -2.04 -4.23
C ASP A 45 -6.13 -1.35 -3.38
N GLU A 46 -5.56 -2.07 -2.41
CA GLU A 46 -4.49 -1.52 -1.59
C GLU A 46 -3.24 -1.24 -2.42
N GLY A 47 -2.93 -2.13 -3.35
CA GLY A 47 -1.80 -1.93 -4.26
C GLY A 47 -1.96 -0.67 -5.10
N TYR A 48 -3.14 -0.49 -5.69
CA TYR A 48 -3.41 0.71 -6.48
C TYR A 48 -3.38 1.98 -5.62
N ALA A 49 -3.91 1.90 -4.41
CA ALA A 49 -3.87 3.05 -3.50
C ALA A 49 -2.44 3.46 -3.19
N ALA A 50 -1.57 2.48 -2.93
CA ALA A 50 -0.16 2.76 -2.67
C ALA A 50 0.53 3.35 -3.88
N ILE A 51 0.28 2.82 -5.07
CA ILE A 51 0.86 3.34 -6.31
C ILE A 51 0.41 4.78 -6.55
N ASN A 52 -0.88 5.05 -6.39
CA ASN A 52 -1.42 6.39 -6.59
C ASN A 52 -0.83 7.39 -5.60
N GLU A 53 -0.65 6.97 -4.35
CA GLU A 53 -0.04 7.84 -3.36
C GLU A 53 1.42 8.15 -3.70
N ALA A 54 2.16 7.15 -4.19
CA ALA A 54 3.54 7.35 -4.61
C ALA A 54 3.62 8.36 -5.75
N ILE A 55 2.74 8.22 -6.74
CA ILE A 55 2.69 9.16 -7.87
C ILE A 55 2.38 10.56 -7.39
N ARG A 56 1.41 10.70 -6.47
CA ARG A 56 1.05 12.00 -5.93
C ARG A 56 2.23 12.66 -5.23
N ARG A 57 3.02 11.89 -4.48
CA ARG A 57 4.18 12.43 -3.77
C ARG A 57 5.29 12.84 -4.72
N LEU A 58 5.44 12.15 -5.83
CA LEU A 58 6.46 12.48 -6.82
C LEU A 58 6.08 13.68 -7.69
N ASP A 59 4.80 13.98 -7.76
CA ASP A 59 4.27 15.04 -8.63
C ASP A 59 4.22 16.40 -7.93
N LYS A 60 5.09 16.64 -7.00
CA LYS A 60 5.16 17.93 -6.32
C LYS A 60 6.13 18.87 -7.01
#